data_b018a61ca55426ccfd86f649fe1e401b
#
_entry.id   b018a61ca55426ccfd86f649fe1e401b
#
_cell.length_a   1.000
_cell.length_b   1.000
_cell.length_c   1.000
_cell.angle_alpha   90.00
_cell.angle_beta   90.00
_cell.angle_gamma   90.00
#
_symmetry.space_group_name_H-M   'P 1'
#
loop_
_entity.id
_entity.type
_entity.pdbx_description
1 polymer ?
#
loop_
_entity_poly.entity_id
_entity_poly.type
_entity_poly.pdbx_seq_one_letter_code
_entity_poly.pdbx_strand_id
1 'polypeptide(L)'
;MNLKTIKEIAVAWLEYKRPFVKDSTFAAYALTVQNHIVPAFGESCELPETDVQQFVLQKLANGISVKTIKDILIVLKMVMKYGVKQSWLLHAEWDIKYPTSSATKPLEVLSITDHKKILAHIRANFNFQSLGIYLCLTTGLRIGEICALRWSDICLEKGSLTVQRTIERIYVITPDEKHTKIVINTPKTQTRAVKFPLVEKPCR
;
A
#
# COMPACT_ATOMS: atom_id res chain seq x y z
N MET A 1 28.87 -23.60 7.97
CA MET A 1 27.77 -22.71 7.57
C MET A 1 28.16 -21.30 7.98
N ASN A 2 28.13 -20.35 7.07
CA ASN A 2 28.40 -18.94 7.43
C ASN A 2 27.06 -18.32 7.82
N LEU A 3 26.69 -18.42 9.10
CA LEU A 3 25.45 -17.86 9.63
C LEU A 3 25.50 -16.33 9.54
N LYS A 4 24.42 -15.74 9.04
CA LYS A 4 24.24 -14.29 8.95
C LYS A 4 23.13 -13.83 9.86
N THR A 5 23.21 -12.59 10.30
CA THR A 5 22.13 -11.95 11.07
C THR A 5 20.92 -11.69 10.18
N ILE A 6 19.73 -11.61 10.79
CA ILE A 6 18.47 -11.27 10.09
C ILE A 6 18.60 -9.92 9.36
N LYS A 7 19.34 -8.96 9.91
CA LYS A 7 19.62 -7.66 9.29
C LYS A 7 20.41 -7.82 7.98
N GLU A 8 21.50 -8.59 7.99
CA GLU A 8 22.30 -8.83 6.79
C GLU A 8 21.51 -9.54 5.70
N ILE A 9 20.70 -10.53 6.11
CA ILE A 9 19.82 -11.27 5.19
C ILE A 9 18.74 -10.37 4.61
N ALA A 10 18.14 -9.51 5.42
CA ALA A 10 17.10 -8.58 4.97
C ALA A 10 17.64 -7.55 3.97
N VAL A 11 18.86 -7.03 4.19
CA VAL A 11 19.51 -6.13 3.24
C VAL A 11 19.78 -6.85 1.91
N ALA A 12 20.39 -8.02 1.95
CA ALA A 12 20.66 -8.81 0.74
C ALA A 12 19.36 -9.21 0.01
N TRP A 13 18.31 -9.52 0.76
CA TRP A 13 16.99 -9.82 0.19
C TRP A 13 16.36 -8.59 -0.48
N LEU A 14 16.48 -7.40 0.08
CA LEU A 14 15.98 -6.16 -0.53
C LEU A 14 16.73 -5.88 -1.85
N GLU A 15 18.06 -6.01 -1.88
CA GLU A 15 18.84 -5.87 -3.11
C GLU A 15 18.40 -6.87 -4.18
N TYR A 16 18.23 -8.14 -3.79
CA TYR A 16 17.73 -9.19 -4.68
C TYR A 16 16.33 -8.86 -5.23
N LYS A 17 15.43 -8.27 -4.41
CA LYS A 17 14.05 -7.96 -4.81
C LYS A 17 13.92 -6.75 -5.72
N ARG A 18 14.85 -5.80 -5.62
CA ARG A 18 14.78 -4.52 -6.30
C ARG A 18 14.43 -4.59 -7.79
N PRO A 19 15.06 -5.42 -8.63
CA PRO A 19 14.77 -5.49 -10.06
C PRO A 19 13.44 -6.17 -10.40
N PHE A 20 12.81 -6.87 -9.45
CA PHE A 20 11.62 -7.70 -9.71
C PHE A 20 10.31 -7.09 -9.23
N VAL A 21 10.33 -5.93 -8.59
CA VAL A 21 9.13 -5.30 -8.03
C VAL A 21 9.06 -3.82 -8.40
N LYS A 22 7.83 -3.28 -8.41
CA LYS A 22 7.62 -1.83 -8.59
C LYS A 22 8.23 -1.05 -7.42
N ASP A 23 8.66 0.19 -7.68
CA ASP A 23 9.22 1.10 -6.68
C ASP A 23 8.34 1.23 -5.43
N SER A 24 7.02 1.30 -5.58
CA SER A 24 6.08 1.38 -4.45
C SER A 24 6.06 0.11 -3.59
N THR A 25 6.16 -1.06 -4.21
CA THR A 25 6.26 -2.33 -3.48
C THR A 25 7.60 -2.45 -2.77
N PHE A 26 8.68 -2.07 -3.44
CA PHE A 26 10.02 -2.04 -2.83
C PHE A 26 10.06 -1.10 -1.62
N ALA A 27 9.50 0.10 -1.74
CA ALA A 27 9.41 1.05 -0.63
C ALA A 27 8.64 0.48 0.57
N ALA A 28 7.53 -0.24 0.33
CA ALA A 28 6.77 -0.90 1.38
C ALA A 28 7.60 -2.00 2.09
N TYR A 29 8.35 -2.80 1.33
CA TYR A 29 9.24 -3.81 1.89
C TYR A 29 10.37 -3.18 2.72
N ALA A 30 11.03 -2.16 2.20
CA ALA A 30 12.10 -1.46 2.90
C ALA A 30 11.61 -0.83 4.22
N LEU A 31 10.43 -0.18 4.20
CA LEU A 31 9.79 0.35 5.40
C LEU A 31 9.48 -0.74 6.44
N THR A 32 8.94 -1.87 5.99
CA THR A 32 8.61 -3.00 6.88
C THR A 32 9.88 -3.57 7.52
N VAL A 33 10.93 -3.75 6.73
CA VAL A 33 12.23 -4.22 7.21
C VAL A 33 12.81 -3.23 8.22
N GLN A 34 12.88 -1.95 7.89
CA GLN A 34 13.51 -0.93 8.72
C GLN A 34 12.74 -0.64 10.02
N ASN A 35 11.40 -0.57 9.95
CA ASN A 35 10.60 -0.12 11.09
C ASN A 35 10.17 -1.27 12.01
N HIS A 36 10.17 -2.51 11.52
CA HIS A 36 9.62 -3.63 12.27
C HIS A 36 10.57 -4.81 12.40
N ILE A 37 11.20 -5.27 11.31
CA ILE A 37 12.00 -6.50 11.32
C ILE A 37 13.37 -6.27 11.94
N VAL A 38 14.12 -5.30 11.45
CA VAL A 38 15.48 -5.00 11.95
C VAL A 38 15.47 -4.59 13.43
N PRO A 39 14.57 -3.71 13.90
CA PRO A 39 14.54 -3.37 15.33
C PRO A 39 14.19 -4.53 16.26
N ALA A 40 13.42 -5.52 15.76
CA ALA A 40 13.01 -6.65 16.59
C ALA A 40 13.98 -7.85 16.53
N PHE A 41 14.54 -8.11 15.36
CA PHE A 41 15.25 -9.36 15.08
C PHE A 41 16.60 -9.16 14.41
N GLY A 42 17.00 -7.92 14.14
CA GLY A 42 18.14 -7.62 13.27
C GLY A 42 19.45 -8.31 13.67
N GLU A 43 19.73 -8.39 14.95
CA GLU A 43 20.97 -8.96 15.51
C GLU A 43 20.89 -10.49 15.69
N SER A 44 19.73 -11.11 15.51
CA SER A 44 19.54 -12.55 15.67
C SER A 44 20.04 -13.30 14.45
N CYS A 45 20.66 -14.46 14.67
CA CYS A 45 21.06 -15.42 13.61
C CYS A 45 20.06 -16.58 13.48
N GLU A 46 19.14 -16.70 14.43
CA GLU A 46 18.07 -17.70 14.46
C GLU A 46 16.78 -17.02 14.88
N LEU A 47 15.65 -17.59 14.48
CA LEU A 47 14.34 -17.01 14.80
C LEU A 47 13.36 -18.11 15.21
N PRO A 48 13.35 -18.51 16.49
CA PRO A 48 12.42 -19.49 17.02
C PRO A 48 10.99 -18.95 17.02
N GLU A 49 10.01 -19.84 16.97
CA GLU A 49 8.59 -19.50 16.97
C GLU A 49 8.20 -18.64 18.18
N THR A 50 8.79 -18.93 19.36
CA THR A 50 8.54 -18.21 20.61
C THR A 50 8.80 -16.71 20.46
N ASP A 51 9.89 -16.33 19.80
CA ASP A 51 10.29 -14.93 19.63
C ASP A 51 9.35 -14.21 18.65
N VAL A 52 8.95 -14.90 17.58
CA VAL A 52 7.97 -14.37 16.64
C VAL A 52 6.59 -14.24 17.30
N GLN A 53 6.19 -15.21 18.12
CA GLN A 53 4.93 -15.13 18.89
C GLN A 53 4.95 -13.98 19.91
N GLN A 54 6.06 -13.78 20.61
CA GLN A 54 6.23 -12.66 21.54
C GLN A 54 6.18 -11.31 20.82
N PHE A 55 6.84 -11.18 19.68
CA PHE A 55 6.74 -10.01 18.81
C PHE A 55 5.30 -9.69 18.43
N VAL A 56 4.51 -10.70 18.02
CA VAL A 56 3.09 -10.53 17.70
C VAL A 56 2.31 -9.97 18.88
N LEU A 57 2.48 -10.55 20.06
CA LEU A 57 1.79 -10.10 21.28
C LEU A 57 2.18 -8.67 21.66
N GLN A 58 3.47 -8.33 21.57
CA GLN A 58 3.95 -6.96 21.82
C GLN A 58 3.38 -5.94 20.82
N LYS A 59 3.31 -6.28 19.53
CA LYS A 59 2.72 -5.40 18.52
C LYS A 59 1.23 -5.20 18.73
N LEU A 60 0.52 -6.24 19.15
CA LEU A 60 -0.90 -6.14 19.53
C LEU A 60 -1.11 -5.24 20.74
N ALA A 61 -0.29 -5.39 21.79
CA ALA A 61 -0.33 -4.53 22.97
C ALA A 61 -0.07 -3.06 22.63
N ASN A 62 0.74 -2.79 21.60
CA ASN A 62 0.98 -1.45 21.07
C ASN A 62 -0.13 -0.95 20.11
N GLY A 63 -1.27 -1.64 20.02
CA GLY A 63 -2.43 -1.22 19.24
C GLY A 63 -2.33 -1.48 17.73
N ILE A 64 -1.34 -2.23 17.25
CA ILE A 64 -1.21 -2.58 15.83
C ILE A 64 -2.24 -3.66 15.48
N SER A 65 -2.95 -3.47 14.37
CA SER A 65 -3.99 -4.41 13.94
C SER A 65 -3.40 -5.78 13.56
N VAL A 66 -4.17 -6.86 13.79
CA VAL A 66 -3.82 -8.22 13.38
C VAL A 66 -3.46 -8.28 11.89
N LYS A 67 -4.20 -7.54 11.04
CA LYS A 67 -3.93 -7.47 9.60
C LYS A 67 -2.53 -6.92 9.32
N THR A 68 -2.17 -5.78 9.92
CA THR A 68 -0.85 -5.17 9.74
C THR A 68 0.27 -6.09 10.22
N ILE A 69 0.06 -6.79 11.34
CA ILE A 69 1.05 -7.76 11.86
C ILE A 69 1.22 -8.92 10.87
N LYS A 70 0.13 -9.45 10.32
CA LYS A 70 0.22 -10.48 9.27
C LYS A 70 1.01 -10.01 8.05
N ASP A 71 0.79 -8.77 7.60
CA ASP A 71 1.53 -8.19 6.48
C ASP A 71 3.04 -8.08 6.80
N ILE A 72 3.40 -7.70 8.04
CA ILE A 72 4.81 -7.69 8.50
C ILE A 72 5.39 -9.10 8.47
N LEU A 73 4.67 -10.09 8.99
CA LEU A 73 5.14 -11.49 9.02
C LEU A 73 5.26 -12.11 7.62
N ILE A 74 4.45 -11.67 6.65
CA ILE A 74 4.63 -12.08 5.24
C ILE A 74 6.00 -11.63 4.74
N VAL A 75 6.39 -10.38 5.00
CA VAL A 75 7.72 -9.89 4.60
C VAL A 75 8.84 -10.63 5.34
N LEU A 76 8.69 -10.84 6.66
CA LEU A 76 9.64 -11.61 7.45
C LEU A 76 9.82 -13.03 6.89
N LYS A 77 8.73 -13.75 6.59
CA LYS A 77 8.78 -15.09 5.97
C LYS A 77 9.50 -15.05 4.61
N MET A 78 9.34 -14.00 3.80
CA MET A 78 10.08 -13.86 2.53
C MET A 78 11.58 -13.68 2.77
N VAL A 79 11.99 -12.90 3.76
CA VAL A 79 13.39 -12.70 4.15
C VAL A 79 14.00 -14.02 4.62
N MET A 80 13.30 -14.73 5.54
CA MET A 80 13.75 -16.03 6.05
C MET A 80 13.92 -17.06 4.93
N LYS A 81 12.90 -17.18 4.07
CA LYS A 81 12.96 -18.10 2.91
C LYS A 81 14.14 -17.81 1.99
N TYR A 82 14.49 -16.54 1.81
CA TYR A 82 15.68 -16.15 1.05
C TYR A 82 16.95 -16.58 1.78
N GLY A 83 17.09 -16.35 3.08
CA GLY A 83 18.23 -16.77 3.89
C GLY A 83 18.46 -18.29 3.86
N VAL A 84 17.38 -19.05 3.99
CA VAL A 84 17.41 -20.53 3.86
C VAL A 84 17.91 -20.96 2.47
N LYS A 85 17.39 -20.33 1.40
CA LYS A 85 17.83 -20.62 0.02
C LYS A 85 19.31 -20.34 -0.20
N GLN A 86 19.88 -19.36 0.50
CA GLN A 86 21.30 -19.03 0.45
C GLN A 86 22.17 -19.88 1.42
N SER A 87 21.55 -20.81 2.16
CA SER A 87 22.22 -21.60 3.22
C SER A 87 22.83 -20.73 4.34
N TRP A 88 22.23 -19.56 4.61
CA TRP A 88 22.62 -18.64 5.69
C TRP A 88 21.80 -18.85 6.96
N LEU A 89 20.64 -19.52 6.85
CA LEU A 89 19.74 -19.85 7.94
C LEU A 89 19.26 -21.30 7.83
N LEU A 90 18.91 -21.86 8.97
CA LEU A 90 18.15 -23.11 9.04
C LEU A 90 16.67 -22.82 8.73
N HIS A 91 16.00 -23.83 8.15
CA HIS A 91 14.56 -23.75 7.91
C HIS A 91 13.82 -23.69 9.25
N ALA A 92 12.92 -22.71 9.38
CA ALA A 92 12.00 -22.60 10.51
C ALA A 92 10.58 -22.42 9.99
N GLU A 93 9.65 -23.21 10.54
CA GLU A 93 8.21 -23.03 10.35
C GLU A 93 7.61 -22.49 11.63
N TRP A 94 6.61 -21.60 11.50
CA TRP A 94 5.94 -20.99 12.65
C TRP A 94 4.43 -21.16 12.54
N ASP A 95 3.83 -21.69 13.59
CA ASP A 95 2.37 -21.72 13.79
C ASP A 95 1.95 -20.56 14.71
N ILE A 96 1.88 -19.36 14.16
CA ILE A 96 1.61 -18.15 14.93
C ILE A 96 0.12 -18.03 15.24
N LYS A 97 -0.17 -17.93 16.53
CA LYS A 97 -1.54 -17.76 17.05
C LYS A 97 -1.89 -16.28 17.20
N TYR A 98 -3.11 -15.96 16.82
CA TYR A 98 -3.66 -14.61 16.95
C TYR A 98 -4.87 -14.67 17.88
N PRO A 99 -5.09 -13.64 18.72
CA PRO A 99 -6.32 -13.56 19.51
C PRO A 99 -7.52 -13.51 18.57
N THR A 100 -8.61 -14.11 19.00
CA THR A 100 -9.88 -14.04 18.28
C THR A 100 -10.24 -12.56 18.12
N SER A 101 -10.34 -12.05 16.88
CA SER A 101 -10.66 -10.65 16.65
C SER A 101 -12.06 -10.35 17.16
N SER A 102 -12.19 -9.34 18.01
CA SER A 102 -13.47 -8.67 18.23
C SER A 102 -14.03 -8.22 16.87
N ALA A 103 -15.36 -8.28 16.73
CA ALA A 103 -16.08 -7.97 15.50
C ALA A 103 -15.49 -6.78 14.74
N THR A 104 -15.17 -6.98 13.49
CA THR A 104 -14.74 -5.89 12.58
C THR A 104 -15.84 -4.82 12.58
N LYS A 105 -15.47 -3.58 12.88
CA LYS A 105 -16.42 -2.47 12.76
C LYS A 105 -17.03 -2.49 11.36
N PRO A 106 -18.37 -2.37 11.24
CA PRO A 106 -19.02 -2.30 9.95
C PRO A 106 -18.43 -1.13 9.14
N LEU A 107 -18.27 -1.34 7.84
CA LEU A 107 -17.80 -0.29 6.95
C LEU A 107 -18.88 0.81 6.90
N GLU A 108 -18.52 2.02 7.32
CA GLU A 108 -19.39 3.18 7.13
C GLU A 108 -19.46 3.51 5.64
N VAL A 109 -20.64 3.33 5.07
CA VAL A 109 -20.92 3.66 3.66
C VAL A 109 -21.67 4.98 3.62
N LEU A 110 -21.25 5.86 2.72
CA LEU A 110 -21.93 7.14 2.51
C LEU A 110 -23.40 6.91 2.10
N SER A 111 -24.34 7.51 2.82
CA SER A 111 -25.75 7.41 2.46
C SER A 111 -26.04 8.12 1.13
N ILE A 112 -27.09 7.70 0.41
CA ILE A 112 -27.52 8.36 -0.84
C ILE A 112 -27.83 9.84 -0.58
N THR A 113 -28.42 10.14 0.57
CA THR A 113 -28.74 11.52 0.96
C THR A 113 -27.49 12.37 1.15
N ASP A 114 -26.48 11.85 1.84
CA ASP A 114 -25.23 12.57 2.07
C ASP A 114 -24.42 12.71 0.79
N HIS A 115 -24.41 11.66 -0.06
CA HIS A 115 -23.83 11.74 -1.39
C HIS A 115 -24.44 12.90 -2.21
N LYS A 116 -25.80 13.03 -2.22
CA LYS A 116 -26.47 14.14 -2.92
C LYS A 116 -26.12 15.50 -2.32
N LYS A 117 -26.06 15.63 -0.98
CA LYS A 117 -25.64 16.87 -0.30
C LYS A 117 -24.22 17.28 -0.70
N ILE A 118 -23.27 16.33 -0.70
CA ILE A 118 -21.88 16.60 -1.09
C ILE A 118 -21.83 17.08 -2.54
N LEU A 119 -22.51 16.41 -3.47
CA LEU A 119 -22.55 16.83 -4.87
C LEU A 119 -23.17 18.23 -5.05
N ALA A 120 -24.23 18.54 -4.32
CA ALA A 120 -24.85 19.87 -4.33
C ALA A 120 -23.88 20.94 -3.81
N HIS A 121 -23.19 20.66 -2.69
CA HIS A 121 -22.18 21.56 -2.13
C HIS A 121 -21.03 21.82 -3.11
N ILE A 122 -20.51 20.76 -3.77
CA ILE A 122 -19.45 20.86 -4.76
C ILE A 122 -19.88 21.74 -5.94
N ARG A 123 -21.12 21.60 -6.40
CA ARG A 123 -21.64 22.41 -7.52
C ARG A 123 -21.77 23.88 -7.15
N ALA A 124 -22.19 24.17 -5.90
CA ALA A 124 -22.32 25.54 -5.41
C ALA A 124 -20.95 26.23 -5.12
N ASN A 125 -19.94 25.42 -4.73
CA ASN A 125 -18.63 25.89 -4.31
C ASN A 125 -17.51 25.25 -5.16
N PHE A 126 -17.67 25.30 -6.49
CA PHE A 126 -16.75 24.60 -7.38
C PHE A 126 -15.36 25.22 -7.37
N ASN A 127 -14.35 24.38 -7.16
CA ASN A 127 -12.94 24.72 -7.28
C ASN A 127 -12.15 23.50 -7.79
N PHE A 128 -10.85 23.66 -8.04
CA PHE A 128 -10.02 22.61 -8.59
C PHE A 128 -9.91 21.37 -7.67
N GLN A 129 -9.92 21.58 -6.35
CA GLN A 129 -9.88 20.50 -5.38
C GLN A 129 -11.21 19.73 -5.35
N SER A 130 -12.34 20.44 -5.40
CA SER A 130 -13.67 19.84 -5.43
C SER A 130 -13.93 19.05 -6.71
N LEU A 131 -13.26 19.39 -7.84
CA LEU A 131 -13.30 18.59 -9.07
C LEU A 131 -12.77 17.18 -8.85
N GLY A 132 -11.66 17.03 -8.12
CA GLY A 132 -11.11 15.71 -7.80
C GLY A 132 -12.08 14.85 -6.98
N ILE A 133 -12.73 15.44 -5.98
CA ILE A 133 -13.77 14.77 -5.16
C ILE A 133 -14.98 14.41 -6.03
N TYR A 134 -15.42 15.32 -6.88
CA TYR A 134 -16.54 15.06 -7.81
C TYR A 134 -16.24 13.87 -8.72
N LEU A 135 -15.05 13.81 -9.30
CA LEU A 135 -14.62 12.68 -10.13
C LEU A 135 -14.55 11.37 -9.33
N CYS A 136 -14.04 11.38 -8.09
CA CYS A 136 -14.08 10.20 -7.22
C CYS A 136 -15.50 9.67 -7.04
N LEU A 137 -16.43 10.56 -6.67
CA LEU A 137 -17.81 10.20 -6.35
C LEU A 137 -18.61 9.73 -7.56
N THR A 138 -18.34 10.28 -8.74
CA THR A 138 -19.10 9.98 -9.94
C THR A 138 -18.55 8.85 -10.78
N THR A 139 -17.23 8.61 -10.71
CA THR A 139 -16.55 7.60 -11.56
C THR A 139 -16.03 6.39 -10.78
N GLY A 140 -15.91 6.49 -9.45
CA GLY A 140 -15.29 5.45 -8.62
C GLY A 140 -13.79 5.27 -8.87
N LEU A 141 -13.12 6.26 -9.43
CA LEU A 141 -11.67 6.23 -9.64
C LEU A 141 -10.92 6.34 -8.32
N ARG A 142 -9.78 5.66 -8.23
CA ARG A 142 -8.88 5.81 -7.08
C ARG A 142 -8.21 7.18 -7.11
N ILE A 143 -7.91 7.73 -5.94
CA ILE A 143 -7.27 9.05 -5.82
C ILE A 143 -5.98 9.15 -6.66
N GLY A 144 -5.14 8.12 -6.66
CA GLY A 144 -3.91 8.11 -7.45
C GLY A 144 -4.15 8.08 -8.96
N GLU A 145 -5.25 7.51 -9.43
CA GLU A 145 -5.68 7.52 -10.82
C GLU A 145 -6.16 8.92 -11.22
N ILE A 146 -6.94 9.59 -10.37
CA ILE A 146 -7.41 10.97 -10.60
C ILE A 146 -6.26 11.95 -10.65
N CYS A 147 -5.32 11.87 -9.69
CA CYS A 147 -4.14 12.74 -9.66
C CYS A 147 -3.22 12.55 -10.88
N ALA A 148 -3.31 11.41 -11.58
CA ALA A 148 -2.53 11.10 -12.77
C ALA A 148 -3.22 11.45 -14.09
N LEU A 149 -4.49 11.91 -14.06
CA LEU A 149 -5.24 12.29 -15.26
C LEU A 149 -4.61 13.46 -15.99
N ARG A 150 -4.65 13.41 -17.31
CA ARG A 150 -4.29 14.49 -18.21
C ARG A 150 -5.49 14.87 -19.05
N TRP A 151 -5.52 16.07 -19.58
CA TRP A 151 -6.58 16.49 -20.52
C TRP A 151 -6.68 15.59 -21.75
N SER A 152 -5.56 15.05 -22.21
CA SER A 152 -5.51 14.08 -23.30
C SER A 152 -6.19 12.74 -23.01
N ASP A 153 -6.46 12.44 -21.74
CA ASP A 153 -7.14 11.20 -21.33
C ASP A 153 -8.67 11.36 -21.32
N ILE A 154 -9.17 12.57 -21.55
CA ILE A 154 -10.59 12.93 -21.45
C ILE A 154 -11.16 13.17 -22.86
N CYS A 155 -12.22 12.46 -23.20
CA CYS A 155 -13.00 12.68 -24.41
C CYS A 155 -14.37 13.26 -24.02
N LEU A 156 -14.52 14.59 -24.18
CA LEU A 156 -15.77 15.28 -23.84
C LEU A 156 -16.92 14.88 -24.75
N GLU A 157 -16.65 14.64 -26.04
CA GLU A 157 -17.66 14.21 -27.03
C GLU A 157 -18.30 12.86 -26.63
N LYS A 158 -17.50 11.93 -26.15
CA LYS A 158 -17.93 10.59 -25.73
C LYS A 158 -18.32 10.49 -24.25
N GLY A 159 -18.14 11.55 -23.46
CA GLY A 159 -18.31 11.51 -22.03
C GLY A 159 -17.49 10.42 -21.36
N SER A 160 -16.25 10.23 -21.77
CA SER A 160 -15.39 9.17 -21.27
C SER A 160 -13.99 9.66 -20.93
N LEU A 161 -13.36 9.00 -19.98
CA LEU A 161 -11.95 9.18 -19.62
C LEU A 161 -11.23 7.84 -19.63
N THR A 162 -9.95 7.86 -19.95
CA THR A 162 -9.11 6.66 -20.03
C THR A 162 -8.09 6.68 -18.92
N VAL A 163 -8.12 5.66 -18.05
CA VAL A 163 -7.17 5.52 -16.95
C VAL A 163 -5.94 4.78 -17.45
N GLN A 164 -4.85 5.50 -17.62
CA GLN A 164 -3.58 4.95 -18.14
C GLN A 164 -2.48 4.94 -17.08
N ARG A 165 -2.59 5.76 -16.03
CA ARG A 165 -1.55 6.02 -15.04
C ARG A 165 -2.13 6.11 -13.63
N THR A 166 -1.27 5.92 -12.66
CA THR A 166 -1.53 6.24 -11.25
C THR A 166 -0.33 6.96 -10.67
N ILE A 167 -0.57 7.93 -9.79
CA ILE A 167 0.46 8.62 -9.01
C ILE A 167 0.47 8.06 -7.60
N GLU A 168 1.64 7.78 -7.09
CA GLU A 168 1.85 7.34 -5.71
C GLU A 168 3.00 8.15 -5.10
N ARG A 169 2.86 8.55 -3.82
CA ARG A 169 3.97 9.07 -3.04
C ARG A 169 4.58 7.93 -2.26
N ILE A 170 5.86 7.65 -2.50
CA ILE A 170 6.58 6.57 -1.86
C ILE A 170 7.72 7.10 -1.01
N TYR A 171 8.12 6.32 0.01
CA TYR A 171 9.35 6.58 0.74
C TYR A 171 10.56 6.02 -0.02
N VAL A 172 11.62 6.79 -0.06
CA VAL A 172 12.96 6.33 -0.44
C VAL A 172 13.79 6.29 0.83
N ILE A 173 14.36 5.13 1.10
CA ILE A 173 15.18 4.88 2.27
C ILE A 173 16.57 4.56 1.77
N THR A 174 17.52 5.40 2.12
CA THR A 174 18.95 5.19 1.97
C THR A 174 19.60 5.05 3.35
N PRO A 175 20.86 4.61 3.46
CA PRO A 175 21.56 4.58 4.74
C PRO A 175 21.58 5.94 5.45
N ASP A 176 21.67 7.04 4.68
CA ASP A 176 21.91 8.37 5.18
C ASP A 176 20.64 9.21 5.33
N GLU A 177 19.59 8.90 4.56
CA GLU A 177 18.37 9.72 4.60
C GLU A 177 17.09 8.96 4.27
N LYS A 178 15.98 9.53 4.74
CA LYS A 178 14.62 9.09 4.43
C LYS A 178 13.83 10.26 3.88
N HIS A 179 13.47 10.18 2.61
CA HIS A 179 12.65 11.20 1.95
C HIS A 179 11.48 10.58 1.18
N THR A 180 10.58 11.42 0.67
CA THR A 180 9.49 10.94 -0.19
C THR A 180 9.69 11.41 -1.61
N LYS A 181 9.34 10.56 -2.59
CA LYS A 181 9.25 10.93 -4.00
C LYS A 181 7.88 10.58 -4.57
N ILE A 182 7.49 11.30 -5.60
CA ILE A 182 6.30 10.97 -6.40
C ILE A 182 6.74 10.07 -7.54
N VAL A 183 6.01 8.96 -7.74
CA VAL A 183 6.22 8.05 -8.86
C VAL A 183 4.94 7.91 -9.66
N ILE A 184 5.09 7.82 -10.99
CA ILE A 184 3.99 7.55 -11.90
C ILE A 184 4.14 6.11 -12.37
N ASN A 185 3.12 5.31 -12.09
CA ASN A 185 3.09 3.89 -12.41
C ASN A 185 1.92 3.56 -13.35
N THR A 186 1.97 2.40 -13.98
CA THR A 186 0.80 1.80 -14.60
C THR A 186 -0.21 1.40 -13.53
N PRO A 187 -1.54 1.51 -13.79
CA PRO A 187 -2.56 1.05 -12.85
C PRO A 187 -2.36 -0.41 -12.44
N LYS A 188 -2.89 -0.80 -11.27
CA LYS A 188 -2.88 -2.21 -10.82
C LYS A 188 -3.78 -3.10 -11.66
N THR A 189 -4.83 -2.51 -12.25
CA THR A 189 -5.72 -3.14 -13.22
C THR A 189 -5.37 -2.63 -14.61
N GLN A 190 -5.73 -3.39 -15.66
CA GLN A 190 -5.50 -2.96 -17.05
C GLN A 190 -6.10 -1.57 -17.31
N THR A 191 -5.52 -0.86 -18.29
CA THR A 191 -6.05 0.41 -18.81
C THR A 191 -7.53 0.26 -19.11
N ARG A 192 -8.36 1.15 -18.57
CA ARG A 192 -9.82 1.10 -18.71
C ARG A 192 -10.37 2.47 -19.10
N ALA A 193 -11.40 2.45 -19.95
CA ALA A 193 -12.22 3.61 -20.19
C ALA A 193 -13.37 3.64 -19.16
N VAL A 194 -13.59 4.79 -18.57
CA VAL A 194 -14.68 5.04 -17.62
C VAL A 194 -15.58 6.12 -18.22
N LYS A 195 -16.88 5.85 -18.25
CA LYS A 195 -17.88 6.85 -18.65
C LYS A 195 -18.16 7.78 -17.48
N PHE A 196 -18.33 9.06 -17.75
CA PHE A 196 -18.81 10.03 -16.78
C PHE A 196 -20.05 10.74 -17.35
N PRO A 197 -21.00 11.13 -16.48
CA PRO A 197 -22.19 11.84 -16.95
C PRO A 197 -21.75 13.20 -17.53
N LEU A 198 -22.06 13.42 -18.80
CA LEU A 198 -21.98 14.77 -19.37
C LEU A 198 -22.99 15.63 -18.64
N VAL A 199 -22.53 16.74 -18.10
CA VAL A 199 -23.46 17.77 -17.62
C VAL A 199 -24.12 18.35 -18.86
N GLU A 200 -25.40 18.05 -19.08
CA GLU A 200 -26.18 18.73 -20.10
C GLU A 200 -26.04 20.23 -19.86
N LYS A 201 -25.58 20.96 -20.87
CA LYS A 201 -25.60 22.42 -20.80
C LYS A 201 -27.05 22.83 -20.56
N PRO A 202 -27.33 23.67 -19.54
CA PRO A 202 -28.67 24.22 -19.44
C PRO A 202 -28.96 24.88 -20.77
N CYS A 203 -30.03 24.45 -21.45
CA CYS A 203 -30.55 25.14 -22.60
C CYS A 203 -30.73 26.61 -22.25
N ARG A 204 -30.06 27.48 -22.99
CA ARG A 204 -30.25 28.93 -22.87
C ARG A 204 -31.62 29.31 -23.40
#